data_5d4afeb4cd84762656bac26dc5aeecc1
#
_entry.id   5d4afeb4cd84762656bac26dc5aeecc1
#
_cell.length_a   1.000
_cell.length_b   1.000
_cell.length_c   1.000
_cell.angle_alpha   90.00
_cell.angle_beta   90.00
_cell.angle_gamma   90.00
#
_symmetry.space_group_name_H-M   'P 1'
#
loop_
_entity.id
_entity.type
_entity.pdbx_description
1 polymer ?
#
loop_
_entity_poly.entity_id
_entity_poly.type
_entity_poly.pdbx_seq_one_letter_code
_entity_poly.pdbx_strand_id
1 'polypeptide(L)'
;PPRSTLFPYTTLFRSENATRTLKERFGASVFLYWRYPSTDEWHEVPTALSNPPTTRPYQLFISLLRPPSYNTFDPTSMVALFFPFFAGCMVGDAGYGSLFLALSLWIQRKGHSQTARDVGKILFGVSLWSILWGIAFGEFFGDIAQRLFNVHPLWVERSHAVLPVMVFSVSLGAAHVLLGLFVGFIRGVREKNNHLRNEKCGNILVLLALFALLAGTKGTFARVLFPAGGAMLFLGVVLLVAGGGIGGVIEGLGSVGNILSYVRIAAIGLSSAILAMVASKFVDILGVSVFGIFIALSIHVLNFVLALAGSGLHSARLHYVEFMGKFYEGNGRDYVPFSRRRRTTIWK
;
A
#
# COMPACT_ATOMS: atom_id res chain seq x y z
N PRO A 1 -4.34 -12.17 30.91
CA PRO A 1 -4.53 -11.03 29.99
C PRO A 1 -4.17 -11.44 28.57
N PRO A 2 -4.92 -10.98 27.54
CA PRO A 2 -4.61 -11.33 26.17
C PRO A 2 -3.23 -10.81 25.81
N ARG A 3 -2.40 -11.71 25.28
CA ARG A 3 -1.07 -11.40 24.73
C ARG A 3 -1.21 -10.60 23.42
N SER A 4 -1.59 -9.35 23.51
CA SER A 4 -1.37 -8.43 22.38
C SER A 4 0.06 -7.92 22.51
N THR A 5 0.88 -8.24 21.54
CA THR A 5 2.31 -7.94 21.45
C THR A 5 2.65 -6.45 21.24
N LEU A 6 1.74 -5.54 21.59
CA LEU A 6 1.93 -4.10 21.57
C LEU A 6 2.06 -3.61 23.02
N PHE A 7 3.31 -3.58 23.50
CA PHE A 7 3.74 -2.91 24.74
C PHE A 7 3.30 -3.47 26.10
N PRO A 8 3.70 -4.67 26.55
CA PRO A 8 3.50 -4.98 27.96
C PRO A 8 4.69 -4.66 28.87
N TYR A 9 5.93 -4.75 28.41
CA TYR A 9 7.08 -4.73 29.34
C TYR A 9 7.88 -3.41 29.37
N THR A 10 7.96 -2.67 28.27
CA THR A 10 8.79 -1.46 28.23
C THR A 10 8.18 -0.24 28.93
N THR A 11 6.84 -0.17 29.00
CA THR A 11 6.14 0.93 29.67
C THR A 11 6.13 0.74 31.18
N LEU A 12 5.94 -0.48 31.70
CA LEU A 12 6.04 -0.80 33.12
C LEU A 12 7.45 -0.51 33.66
N PHE A 13 8.47 -0.98 32.98
CA PHE A 13 9.87 -0.69 33.36
C PHE A 13 10.20 0.81 33.34
N ARG A 14 9.65 1.58 32.39
CA ARG A 14 9.89 3.02 32.33
C ARG A 14 9.13 3.78 33.42
N SER A 15 7.90 3.37 33.73
CA SER A 15 7.13 3.97 34.83
C SER A 15 7.74 3.65 36.19
N GLU A 16 8.21 2.43 36.43
CA GLU A 16 8.90 2.04 37.66
C GLU A 16 10.21 2.80 37.83
N ASN A 17 11.02 2.91 36.78
CA ASN A 17 12.26 3.68 36.81
C ASN A 17 11.99 5.18 37.02
N ALA A 18 10.96 5.76 36.35
CA ALA A 18 10.55 7.15 36.56
C ALA A 18 10.07 7.36 37.99
N THR A 19 9.26 6.43 38.52
CA THR A 19 8.77 6.49 39.92
C THR A 19 9.93 6.44 40.90
N ARG A 20 10.89 5.53 40.68
CA ARG A 20 12.08 5.40 41.53
C ARG A 20 12.92 6.67 41.51
N THR A 21 13.28 7.16 40.32
CA THR A 21 14.12 8.37 40.16
C THR A 21 13.44 9.62 40.75
N LEU A 22 12.12 9.75 40.60
CA LEU A 22 11.37 10.88 41.16
C LEU A 22 11.29 10.78 42.71
N LYS A 23 11.04 9.58 43.25
CA LYS A 23 11.04 9.37 44.70
C LYS A 23 12.42 9.59 45.30
N GLU A 24 13.50 9.17 44.64
CA GLU A 24 14.89 9.41 45.08
C GLU A 24 15.23 10.91 45.14
N ARG A 25 14.70 11.73 44.20
CA ARG A 25 14.99 13.17 44.13
C ARG A 25 14.08 14.03 44.99
N PHE A 26 12.82 13.69 45.13
CA PHE A 26 11.79 14.53 45.71
C PHE A 26 11.12 13.92 46.95
N GLY A 27 11.50 12.69 47.32
CA GLY A 27 10.98 12.00 48.50
C GLY A 27 9.47 11.81 48.47
N ALA A 28 8.80 12.14 49.58
CA ALA A 28 7.37 12.01 49.74
C ALA A 28 6.57 13.12 49.06
N SER A 29 7.22 14.15 48.52
CA SER A 29 6.56 15.31 47.87
C SER A 29 6.02 14.99 46.48
N VAL A 30 6.29 13.80 45.94
CA VAL A 30 5.83 13.37 44.61
C VAL A 30 5.08 12.07 44.71
N PHE A 31 3.86 12.07 44.23
CA PHE A 31 3.02 10.88 44.03
C PHE A 31 2.82 10.64 42.56
N LEU A 32 3.23 9.47 42.06
CA LEU A 32 3.04 9.03 40.69
C LEU A 32 1.94 7.97 40.65
N TYR A 33 0.86 8.29 39.97
CA TYR A 33 -0.24 7.36 39.71
C TYR A 33 -0.27 7.01 38.22
N TRP A 34 -0.38 5.75 37.90
CA TRP A 34 -0.57 5.29 36.53
C TRP A 34 -1.74 4.31 36.46
N ARG A 35 -2.49 4.36 35.39
CA ARG A 35 -3.57 3.41 35.10
C ARG A 35 -3.64 3.11 33.61
N TYR A 36 -4.21 1.99 33.28
CA TYR A 36 -4.56 1.71 31.89
C TYR A 36 -5.76 2.57 31.49
N PRO A 37 -5.75 3.11 30.24
CA PRO A 37 -6.89 3.87 29.75
C PRO A 37 -8.11 2.95 29.59
N SER A 38 -9.29 3.45 29.92
CA SER A 38 -10.56 2.79 29.62
C SER A 38 -10.84 2.87 28.10
N THR A 39 -11.77 2.03 27.61
CA THR A 39 -12.17 2.00 26.20
C THR A 39 -12.67 3.36 25.71
N ASP A 40 -13.33 4.11 26.56
CA ASP A 40 -13.90 5.42 26.25
C ASP A 40 -12.82 6.51 26.10
N GLU A 41 -11.64 6.29 26.68
CA GLU A 41 -10.49 7.20 26.64
C GLU A 41 -9.51 6.90 25.49
N TRP A 42 -9.71 5.82 24.75
CA TRP A 42 -8.76 5.44 23.69
C TRP A 42 -8.51 6.51 22.62
N HIS A 43 -9.48 7.39 22.38
CA HIS A 43 -9.33 8.52 21.46
C HIS A 43 -8.39 9.61 21.97
N GLU A 44 -8.11 9.64 23.29
CA GLU A 44 -7.19 10.60 23.90
C GLU A 44 -5.76 10.05 24.05
N VAL A 45 -5.61 8.74 23.97
CA VAL A 45 -4.31 8.06 24.15
C VAL A 45 -3.41 8.31 22.96
N PRO A 46 -2.18 8.83 23.17
CA PRO A 46 -1.22 9.00 22.08
C PRO A 46 -0.76 7.64 21.53
N THR A 47 -0.69 7.54 20.21
CA THR A 47 -0.25 6.33 19.51
C THR A 47 1.22 6.41 19.13
N ALA A 48 2.02 5.43 19.56
CA ALA A 48 3.41 5.23 19.11
C ALA A 48 3.48 3.97 18.26
N LEU A 49 3.90 4.11 17.00
CA LEU A 49 4.11 2.99 16.10
C LEU A 49 5.45 2.32 16.41
N SER A 50 5.44 0.99 16.59
CA SER A 50 6.64 0.19 16.79
C SER A 50 6.69 -0.93 15.76
N ASN A 51 7.37 -0.67 14.67
CA ASN A 51 7.50 -1.59 13.55
C ASN A 51 8.90 -2.22 13.48
N PRO A 52 9.01 -3.48 13.03
CA PRO A 52 10.30 -4.12 12.80
C PRO A 52 11.13 -3.35 11.77
N PRO A 53 12.47 -3.50 11.79
CA PRO A 53 13.39 -2.73 10.93
C PRO A 53 13.11 -2.84 9.43
N THR A 54 12.50 -3.94 8.99
CA THR A 54 12.13 -4.19 7.59
C THR A 54 10.93 -3.38 7.13
N THR A 55 9.92 -3.20 7.98
CA THR A 55 8.69 -2.47 7.65
C THR A 55 8.76 -1.00 8.12
N ARG A 56 9.65 -0.67 9.05
CA ARG A 56 9.80 0.68 9.59
C ARG A 56 9.93 1.80 8.53
N PRO A 57 10.68 1.63 7.42
CA PRO A 57 10.76 2.66 6.39
C PRO A 57 9.40 3.10 5.85
N TYR A 58 8.44 2.17 5.79
CA TYR A 58 7.09 2.42 5.28
C TYR A 58 6.21 3.20 6.26
N GLN A 59 6.64 3.42 7.52
CA GLN A 59 6.01 4.38 8.43
C GLN A 59 6.00 5.80 7.85
N LEU A 60 6.90 6.10 6.89
CA LEU A 60 6.87 7.36 6.17
C LEU A 60 5.51 7.64 5.52
N PHE A 61 4.85 6.62 4.95
CA PHE A 61 3.51 6.76 4.39
C PHE A 61 2.46 7.05 5.45
N ILE A 62 2.57 6.43 6.62
CA ILE A 62 1.62 6.66 7.73
C ILE A 62 1.85 8.03 8.37
N SER A 63 3.10 8.52 8.41
CA SER A 63 3.43 9.85 8.94
C SER A 63 2.89 11.01 8.11
N LEU A 64 2.49 10.77 6.85
CA LEU A 64 1.79 11.75 6.00
C LEU A 64 0.29 11.85 6.33
N LEU A 65 -0.22 10.88 7.08
CA LEU A 65 -1.58 10.85 7.59
C LEU A 65 -1.58 11.17 9.09
N ARG A 66 -2.76 11.34 9.68
CA ARG A 66 -2.87 11.33 11.14
C ARG A 66 -2.63 9.91 11.64
N PRO A 67 -1.99 9.72 12.82
CA PRO A 67 -1.74 8.38 13.34
C PRO A 67 -3.04 7.59 13.54
N PRO A 68 -2.99 6.25 13.47
CA PRO A 68 -4.14 5.42 13.78
C PRO A 68 -4.57 5.61 15.24
N SER A 69 -5.85 5.44 15.53
CA SER A 69 -6.35 5.46 16.90
C SER A 69 -5.70 4.36 17.74
N TYR A 70 -5.56 4.60 19.04
CA TYR A 70 -5.00 3.61 19.96
C TYR A 70 -5.77 2.28 19.87
N ASN A 71 -5.03 1.17 19.87
CA ASN A 71 -5.56 -0.20 19.74
C ASN A 71 -6.21 -0.54 18.38
N THR A 72 -6.04 0.28 17.34
CA THR A 72 -6.45 -0.05 15.98
C THR A 72 -5.32 -0.76 15.21
N PHE A 73 -5.65 -1.28 14.04
CA PHE A 73 -4.69 -2.00 13.20
C PHE A 73 -3.68 -1.02 12.58
N ASP A 74 -2.38 -1.34 12.69
CA ASP A 74 -1.30 -0.59 12.02
C ASP A 74 -1.17 -1.06 10.56
N PRO A 75 -1.47 -0.22 9.57
CA PRO A 75 -1.38 -0.58 8.16
C PRO A 75 0.05 -0.66 7.61
N THR A 76 1.06 -0.25 8.38
CA THR A 76 2.47 -0.17 7.90
C THR A 76 2.95 -1.47 7.29
N SER A 77 2.63 -2.62 7.89
CA SER A 77 3.06 -3.93 7.38
C SER A 77 2.40 -4.28 6.05
N MET A 78 1.12 -3.90 5.86
CA MET A 78 0.42 -4.10 4.59
C MET A 78 0.95 -3.18 3.50
N VAL A 79 1.22 -1.92 3.83
CA VAL A 79 1.88 -0.99 2.89
C VAL A 79 3.27 -1.51 2.52
N ALA A 80 4.04 -2.04 3.46
CA ALA A 80 5.37 -2.60 3.20
C ALA A 80 5.34 -3.80 2.24
N LEU A 81 4.26 -4.59 2.25
CA LEU A 81 4.09 -5.72 1.36
C LEU A 81 3.60 -5.29 -0.04
N PHE A 82 2.52 -4.53 -0.09
CA PHE A 82 1.81 -4.27 -1.35
C PHE A 82 2.33 -3.06 -2.11
N PHE A 83 2.87 -2.04 -1.44
CA PHE A 83 3.37 -0.84 -2.12
C PHE A 83 4.50 -1.15 -3.11
N PRO A 84 5.59 -1.84 -2.71
CA PRO A 84 6.65 -2.16 -3.64
C PRO A 84 6.21 -3.16 -4.72
N PHE A 85 5.29 -4.06 -4.39
CA PHE A 85 4.71 -5.00 -5.33
C PHE A 85 3.95 -4.30 -6.46
N PHE A 86 3.04 -3.37 -6.12
CA PHE A 86 2.27 -2.60 -7.13
C PHE A 86 3.15 -1.65 -7.91
N ALA A 87 4.02 -0.89 -7.23
CA ALA A 87 4.95 0.02 -7.90
C ALA A 87 5.89 -0.73 -8.84
N GLY A 88 6.43 -1.87 -8.40
CA GLY A 88 7.26 -2.73 -9.24
C GLY A 88 6.51 -3.31 -10.44
N CYS A 89 5.24 -3.71 -10.26
CA CYS A 89 4.39 -4.19 -11.35
C CYS A 89 4.08 -3.08 -12.39
N MET A 90 3.86 -1.84 -11.92
CA MET A 90 3.68 -0.68 -12.79
C MET A 90 4.92 -0.38 -13.63
N VAL A 91 6.11 -0.48 -13.05
CA VAL A 91 7.37 -0.33 -13.80
C VAL A 91 7.58 -1.54 -14.72
N GLY A 92 7.59 -2.74 -14.15
CA GLY A 92 7.62 -4.03 -14.83
C GLY A 92 8.71 -4.19 -15.89
N ASP A 93 9.87 -3.58 -15.69
CA ASP A 93 11.00 -3.61 -16.62
C ASP A 93 12.29 -3.83 -15.84
N ALA A 94 13.07 -4.84 -16.21
CA ALA A 94 14.27 -5.24 -15.49
C ALA A 94 15.42 -4.23 -15.67
N GLY A 95 15.47 -3.52 -16.79
CA GLY A 95 16.47 -2.48 -17.05
C GLY A 95 16.25 -1.26 -16.15
N TYR A 96 15.04 -0.72 -16.15
CA TYR A 96 14.70 0.39 -15.23
C TYR A 96 14.74 -0.06 -13.77
N GLY A 97 14.32 -1.28 -13.46
CA GLY A 97 14.45 -1.86 -12.12
C GLY A 97 15.89 -1.91 -11.63
N SER A 98 16.85 -2.25 -12.51
CA SER A 98 18.28 -2.25 -12.19
C SER A 98 18.82 -0.83 -11.94
N LEU A 99 18.36 0.16 -12.70
CA LEU A 99 18.69 1.57 -12.44
C LEU A 99 18.11 2.06 -11.10
N PHE A 100 16.87 1.67 -10.78
CA PHE A 100 16.28 1.96 -9.47
C PHE A 100 17.06 1.31 -8.33
N LEU A 101 17.56 0.08 -8.53
CA LEU A 101 18.40 -0.61 -7.56
C LEU A 101 19.70 0.17 -7.31
N ALA A 102 20.38 0.58 -8.38
CA ALA A 102 21.59 1.39 -8.27
C ALA A 102 21.34 2.72 -7.55
N LEU A 103 20.26 3.43 -7.91
CA LEU A 103 19.84 4.67 -7.26
C LEU A 103 19.51 4.45 -5.78
N SER A 104 18.78 3.38 -5.45
CA SER A 104 18.43 2.99 -4.09
C SER A 104 19.66 2.79 -3.22
N LEU A 105 20.64 1.99 -3.71
CA LEU A 105 21.89 1.74 -2.99
C LEU A 105 22.72 3.01 -2.82
N TRP A 106 22.73 3.87 -3.82
CA TRP A 106 23.41 5.18 -3.74
C TRP A 106 22.77 6.06 -2.65
N ILE A 107 21.43 6.17 -2.64
CA ILE A 107 20.69 6.95 -1.63
C ILE A 107 20.93 6.38 -0.22
N GLN A 108 20.93 5.05 -0.06
CA GLN A 108 21.16 4.42 1.25
C GLN A 108 22.56 4.69 1.79
N ARG A 109 23.58 4.72 0.90
CA ARG A 109 24.99 4.97 1.29
C ARG A 109 25.30 6.44 1.54
N LYS A 110 24.73 7.35 0.72
CA LYS A 110 25.04 8.79 0.72
C LYS A 110 24.00 9.64 1.45
N GLY A 111 22.82 9.07 1.76
CA GLY A 111 21.74 9.79 2.43
C GLY A 111 22.14 10.26 3.83
N HIS A 112 22.12 11.57 4.06
CA HIS A 112 22.52 12.18 5.33
C HIS A 112 21.40 12.11 6.38
N SER A 113 20.12 12.12 5.93
CA SER A 113 18.97 12.03 6.83
C SER A 113 18.44 10.60 6.95
N GLN A 114 17.75 10.30 8.06
CA GLN A 114 17.06 9.02 8.24
C GLN A 114 15.97 8.84 7.18
N THR A 115 15.22 9.91 6.88
CA THR A 115 14.18 9.90 5.85
C THR A 115 14.74 9.55 4.46
N ALA A 116 15.91 10.09 4.08
CA ALA A 116 16.54 9.75 2.81
C ALA A 116 16.91 8.25 2.75
N ARG A 117 17.45 7.71 3.83
CA ARG A 117 17.77 6.27 3.91
C ARG A 117 16.52 5.40 3.85
N ASP A 118 15.43 5.83 4.49
CA ASP A 118 14.16 5.09 4.47
C ASP A 118 13.53 5.12 3.07
N VAL A 119 13.57 6.26 2.36
CA VAL A 119 13.21 6.34 0.94
C VAL A 119 14.07 5.40 0.09
N GLY A 120 15.38 5.35 0.32
CA GLY A 120 16.27 4.41 -0.33
C GLY A 120 15.86 2.95 -0.12
N LYS A 121 15.45 2.56 1.10
CA LYS A 121 14.98 1.20 1.40
C LYS A 121 13.63 0.88 0.72
N ILE A 122 12.73 1.84 0.68
CA ILE A 122 11.45 1.70 -0.05
C ILE A 122 11.74 1.46 -1.53
N LEU A 123 12.61 2.28 -2.13
CA LEU A 123 12.99 2.15 -3.54
C LEU A 123 13.71 0.81 -3.80
N PHE A 124 14.46 0.28 -2.84
CA PHE A 124 15.06 -1.06 -2.92
C PHE A 124 13.98 -2.15 -3.10
N GLY A 125 12.92 -2.10 -2.31
CA GLY A 125 11.79 -3.01 -2.45
C GLY A 125 11.11 -2.89 -3.82
N VAL A 126 10.87 -1.65 -4.28
CA VAL A 126 10.29 -1.38 -5.61
C VAL A 126 11.19 -1.91 -6.73
N SER A 127 12.51 -1.72 -6.62
CA SER A 127 13.45 -2.17 -7.64
C SER A 127 13.49 -3.69 -7.79
N LEU A 128 13.45 -4.43 -6.67
CA LEU A 128 13.42 -5.89 -6.70
C LEU A 128 12.14 -6.40 -7.40
N TRP A 129 10.99 -5.87 -7.04
CA TRP A 129 9.73 -6.23 -7.69
C TRP A 129 9.68 -5.80 -9.16
N SER A 130 10.28 -4.65 -9.50
CA SER A 130 10.39 -4.20 -10.89
C SER A 130 11.22 -5.16 -11.75
N ILE A 131 12.34 -5.65 -11.22
CA ILE A 131 13.18 -6.65 -11.90
C ILE A 131 12.40 -7.97 -12.06
N LEU A 132 11.73 -8.45 -11.00
CA LEU A 132 10.97 -9.70 -11.06
C LEU A 132 9.84 -9.62 -12.10
N TRP A 133 9.07 -8.54 -12.10
CA TRP A 133 8.02 -8.32 -13.09
C TRP A 133 8.59 -8.10 -14.48
N GLY A 134 9.74 -7.41 -14.61
CA GLY A 134 10.44 -7.23 -15.88
C GLY A 134 10.86 -8.56 -16.51
N ILE A 135 11.35 -9.49 -15.70
CA ILE A 135 11.66 -10.86 -16.15
C ILE A 135 10.37 -11.61 -16.57
N ALA A 136 9.27 -11.47 -15.80
CA ALA A 136 8.00 -12.10 -16.12
C ALA A 136 7.40 -11.58 -17.44
N PHE A 137 7.51 -10.27 -17.70
CA PHE A 137 7.04 -9.64 -18.93
C PHE A 137 8.04 -9.72 -20.09
N GLY A 138 9.29 -10.15 -19.83
CA GLY A 138 10.36 -10.20 -20.84
C GLY A 138 10.87 -8.81 -21.24
N GLU A 139 10.74 -7.82 -20.38
CA GLU A 139 11.10 -6.42 -20.67
C GLU A 139 12.43 -6.02 -20.00
N PHE A 140 13.32 -5.47 -20.82
CA PHE A 140 14.58 -4.87 -20.39
C PHE A 140 14.85 -3.63 -21.25
N PHE A 141 14.64 -2.45 -20.67
CA PHE A 141 14.53 -1.17 -21.41
C PHE A 141 13.55 -1.29 -22.59
N GLY A 142 12.35 -1.82 -22.32
CA GLY A 142 11.36 -2.18 -23.31
C GLY A 142 11.71 -3.48 -24.04
N ASP A 143 11.85 -3.42 -25.35
CA ASP A 143 12.04 -4.58 -26.24
C ASP A 143 13.52 -4.91 -26.55
N ILE A 144 14.49 -4.26 -25.89
CA ILE A 144 15.92 -4.45 -26.16
C ILE A 144 16.36 -5.91 -25.90
N ALA A 145 15.86 -6.54 -24.81
CA ALA A 145 16.20 -7.94 -24.53
C ALA A 145 15.66 -8.91 -25.60
N GLN A 146 14.45 -8.67 -26.11
CA GLN A 146 13.89 -9.45 -27.22
C GLN A 146 14.73 -9.29 -28.47
N ARG A 147 15.12 -8.06 -28.81
CA ARG A 147 15.89 -7.76 -30.03
C ARG A 147 17.32 -8.31 -30.02
N LEU A 148 18.01 -8.21 -28.89
CA LEU A 148 19.42 -8.60 -28.78
C LEU A 148 19.62 -10.07 -28.39
N PHE A 149 18.77 -10.60 -27.52
CA PHE A 149 18.96 -11.92 -26.90
C PHE A 149 17.83 -12.91 -27.21
N ASN A 150 16.83 -12.50 -28.01
CA ASN A 150 15.64 -13.31 -28.35
C ASN A 150 14.92 -13.84 -27.09
N VAL A 151 14.89 -13.05 -26.03
CA VAL A 151 14.24 -13.40 -24.76
C VAL A 151 12.73 -13.30 -24.93
N HIS A 152 12.01 -14.40 -24.74
CA HIS A 152 10.56 -14.41 -24.75
C HIS A 152 10.00 -14.13 -23.35
N PRO A 153 8.86 -13.44 -23.23
CA PRO A 153 8.19 -13.22 -21.95
C PRO A 153 7.82 -14.55 -21.30
N LEU A 154 8.03 -14.67 -19.99
CA LEU A 154 7.66 -15.87 -19.23
C LEU A 154 6.15 -15.98 -19.02
N TRP A 155 5.45 -14.86 -19.00
CA TRP A 155 4.02 -14.82 -18.74
C TRP A 155 3.25 -14.15 -19.88
N VAL A 156 3.34 -12.84 -20.04
CA VAL A 156 2.56 -12.05 -21.01
C VAL A 156 3.39 -10.89 -21.53
N GLU A 157 3.34 -10.65 -22.82
CA GLU A 157 3.86 -9.44 -23.44
C GLU A 157 2.86 -8.31 -23.29
N ARG A 158 3.15 -7.32 -22.45
CA ARG A 158 2.22 -6.25 -22.11
C ARG A 158 1.75 -5.44 -23.30
N SER A 159 2.62 -5.18 -24.26
CA SER A 159 2.34 -4.39 -25.46
C SER A 159 1.26 -5.00 -26.36
N HIS A 160 1.17 -6.32 -26.42
CA HIS A 160 0.24 -7.05 -27.27
C HIS A 160 -0.97 -7.64 -26.52
N ALA A 161 -0.88 -7.81 -25.20
CA ALA A 161 -1.90 -8.44 -24.39
C ALA A 161 -2.55 -7.51 -23.37
N VAL A 162 -3.09 -6.37 -23.85
CA VAL A 162 -3.70 -5.32 -23.00
C VAL A 162 -4.82 -5.88 -22.13
N LEU A 163 -5.76 -6.66 -22.69
CA LEU A 163 -6.90 -7.19 -21.96
C LEU A 163 -6.49 -8.16 -20.84
N PRO A 164 -5.61 -9.16 -21.04
CA PRO A 164 -5.12 -10.00 -19.95
C PRO A 164 -4.46 -9.21 -18.81
N VAL A 165 -3.66 -8.20 -19.11
CA VAL A 165 -3.00 -7.36 -18.10
C VAL A 165 -4.02 -6.49 -17.33
N MET A 166 -5.05 -5.99 -18.01
CA MET A 166 -6.16 -5.26 -17.35
C MET A 166 -6.94 -6.18 -16.41
N VAL A 167 -7.31 -7.38 -16.87
CA VAL A 167 -8.02 -8.36 -16.04
C VAL A 167 -7.20 -8.77 -14.82
N PHE A 168 -5.91 -9.00 -15.00
CA PHE A 168 -4.99 -9.26 -13.89
C PHE A 168 -4.99 -8.10 -12.88
N SER A 169 -4.86 -6.86 -13.35
CA SER A 169 -4.83 -5.67 -12.48
C SER A 169 -6.14 -5.50 -11.70
N VAL A 170 -7.29 -5.72 -12.33
CA VAL A 170 -8.61 -5.68 -11.68
C VAL A 170 -8.76 -6.80 -10.65
N SER A 171 -8.29 -8.02 -10.99
CA SER A 171 -8.33 -9.17 -10.07
C SER A 171 -7.45 -8.92 -8.85
N LEU A 172 -6.28 -8.34 -9.05
CA LEU A 172 -5.37 -7.93 -7.97
C LEU A 172 -6.00 -6.85 -7.09
N GLY A 173 -6.67 -5.89 -7.71
CA GLY A 173 -7.44 -4.84 -7.02
C GLY A 173 -8.58 -5.42 -6.19
N ALA A 174 -9.32 -6.37 -6.75
CA ALA A 174 -10.38 -7.06 -6.03
C ALA A 174 -9.87 -7.78 -4.78
N ALA A 175 -8.76 -8.53 -4.91
CA ALA A 175 -8.14 -9.21 -3.78
C ALA A 175 -7.68 -8.22 -2.70
N HIS A 176 -7.07 -7.10 -3.09
CA HIS A 176 -6.58 -6.09 -2.16
C HIS A 176 -7.71 -5.34 -1.46
N VAL A 177 -8.77 -4.94 -2.18
CA VAL A 177 -9.95 -4.29 -1.58
C VAL A 177 -10.69 -5.25 -0.66
N LEU A 178 -10.86 -6.53 -1.05
CA LEU A 178 -11.45 -7.55 -0.18
C LEU A 178 -10.63 -7.75 1.10
N LEU A 179 -9.29 -7.74 1.01
CA LEU A 179 -8.43 -7.78 2.18
C LEU A 179 -8.66 -6.57 3.10
N GLY A 180 -8.78 -5.36 2.54
CA GLY A 180 -9.10 -4.16 3.31
C GLY A 180 -10.45 -4.24 4.04
N LEU A 181 -11.48 -4.72 3.34
CA LEU A 181 -12.81 -4.94 3.92
C LEU A 181 -12.78 -6.01 5.01
N PHE A 182 -11.99 -7.08 4.82
CA PHE A 182 -11.83 -8.13 5.81
C PHE A 182 -11.14 -7.62 7.09
N VAL A 183 -10.12 -6.78 6.97
CA VAL A 183 -9.50 -6.10 8.11
C VAL A 183 -10.52 -5.19 8.82
N GLY A 184 -11.33 -4.44 8.06
CA GLY A 184 -12.42 -3.63 8.60
C GLY A 184 -13.49 -4.47 9.33
N PHE A 185 -13.84 -5.64 8.79
CA PHE A 185 -14.75 -6.60 9.42
C PHE A 185 -14.18 -7.12 10.76
N ILE A 186 -12.91 -7.56 10.80
CA ILE A 186 -12.24 -7.99 12.04
C ILE A 186 -12.28 -6.86 13.08
N ARG A 187 -12.03 -5.62 12.66
CA ARG A 187 -12.12 -4.46 13.53
C ARG A 187 -13.54 -4.31 14.10
N GLY A 188 -14.59 -4.37 13.28
CA GLY A 188 -15.98 -4.33 13.74
C GLY A 188 -16.33 -5.40 14.78
N VAL A 189 -15.78 -6.61 14.60
CA VAL A 189 -15.94 -7.71 15.58
C VAL A 189 -15.21 -7.40 16.89
N ARG A 190 -13.97 -6.88 16.81
CA ARG A 190 -13.15 -6.55 18.01
C ARG A 190 -13.75 -5.41 18.84
N GLU A 191 -14.22 -4.39 18.18
CA GLU A 191 -14.84 -3.21 18.81
C GLU A 191 -16.30 -3.47 19.23
N LYS A 192 -16.83 -4.68 18.96
CA LYS A 192 -18.24 -5.06 19.19
C LYS A 192 -19.23 -4.09 18.53
N ASN A 193 -18.80 -3.45 17.45
CA ASN A 193 -19.62 -2.54 16.67
C ASN A 193 -20.38 -3.31 15.58
N ASN A 194 -21.65 -3.61 15.88
CA ASN A 194 -22.51 -4.40 14.99
C ASN A 194 -22.77 -3.66 13.66
N HIS A 195 -22.84 -2.32 13.67
CA HIS A 195 -23.07 -1.53 12.46
C HIS A 195 -21.89 -1.67 11.51
N LEU A 196 -20.67 -1.40 11.98
CA LEU A 196 -19.43 -1.55 11.20
C LEU A 196 -19.24 -2.99 10.70
N ARG A 197 -19.47 -3.97 11.56
CA ARG A 197 -19.37 -5.40 11.19
C ARG A 197 -20.32 -5.76 10.06
N ASN A 198 -21.59 -5.40 10.18
CA ASN A 198 -22.62 -5.73 9.19
C ASN A 198 -22.37 -5.02 7.85
N GLU A 199 -21.95 -3.76 7.89
CA GLU A 199 -21.56 -2.98 6.71
C GLU A 199 -20.40 -3.62 5.94
N LYS A 200 -19.29 -3.97 6.63
CA LYS A 200 -18.14 -4.59 5.96
C LYS A 200 -18.43 -6.01 5.49
N CYS A 201 -19.21 -6.80 6.25
CA CYS A 201 -19.68 -8.11 5.82
C CYS A 201 -20.58 -8.02 4.58
N GLY A 202 -21.54 -7.09 4.58
CA GLY A 202 -22.41 -6.83 3.44
C GLY A 202 -21.64 -6.45 2.19
N ASN A 203 -20.62 -5.58 2.34
CA ASN A 203 -19.75 -5.16 1.24
C ASN A 203 -18.96 -6.33 0.63
N ILE A 204 -18.39 -7.20 1.48
CA ILE A 204 -17.70 -8.42 1.03
C ILE A 204 -18.65 -9.32 0.25
N LEU A 205 -19.86 -9.55 0.77
CA LEU A 205 -20.85 -10.41 0.11
C LEU A 205 -21.30 -9.84 -1.24
N VAL A 206 -21.53 -8.52 -1.34
CA VAL A 206 -21.89 -7.86 -2.61
C VAL A 206 -20.78 -8.02 -3.65
N LEU A 207 -19.52 -7.83 -3.27
CA LEU A 207 -18.39 -8.01 -4.20
C LEU A 207 -18.26 -9.47 -4.64
N LEU A 208 -18.33 -10.42 -3.72
CA LEU A 208 -18.28 -11.85 -4.05
C LEU A 208 -19.47 -12.27 -4.92
N ALA A 209 -20.67 -11.73 -4.64
CA ALA A 209 -21.85 -11.94 -5.47
C ALA A 209 -21.66 -11.45 -6.90
N LEU A 210 -21.08 -10.26 -7.07
CA LEU A 210 -20.79 -9.70 -8.40
C LEU A 210 -19.82 -10.62 -9.16
N PHE A 211 -18.78 -11.11 -8.53
CA PHE A 211 -17.85 -12.07 -9.16
C PHE A 211 -18.55 -13.39 -9.51
N ALA A 212 -19.39 -13.93 -8.61
CA ALA A 212 -20.13 -15.15 -8.87
C ALA A 212 -21.11 -15.01 -10.05
N LEU A 213 -21.82 -13.87 -10.12
CA LEU A 213 -22.71 -13.56 -11.24
C LEU A 213 -21.97 -13.41 -12.56
N LEU A 214 -20.84 -12.70 -12.58
CA LEU A 214 -20.00 -12.55 -13.77
C LEU A 214 -19.43 -13.90 -14.23
N ALA A 215 -18.94 -14.73 -13.30
CA ALA A 215 -18.46 -16.06 -13.61
C ALA A 215 -19.58 -17.00 -14.09
N GLY A 216 -20.79 -16.82 -13.56
CA GLY A 216 -21.97 -17.58 -13.95
C GLY A 216 -22.48 -17.30 -15.37
N THR A 217 -22.08 -16.18 -16.00
CA THR A 217 -22.46 -15.90 -17.40
C THR A 217 -21.77 -16.79 -18.42
N LYS A 218 -20.64 -17.40 -18.04
CA LYS A 218 -19.80 -18.21 -18.94
C LYS A 218 -19.45 -19.54 -18.26
N GLY A 219 -20.05 -20.64 -18.67
CA GLY A 219 -19.55 -21.96 -18.31
C GLY A 219 -20.54 -22.92 -17.65
N THR A 220 -20.01 -24.11 -17.34
CA THR A 220 -20.73 -25.30 -16.82
C THR A 220 -21.34 -25.06 -15.43
N PHE A 221 -20.83 -24.11 -14.66
CA PHE A 221 -21.24 -23.81 -13.29
C PHE A 221 -22.34 -22.75 -13.19
N ALA A 222 -22.86 -22.24 -14.31
CA ALA A 222 -23.89 -21.18 -14.34
C ALA A 222 -25.13 -21.53 -13.50
N ARG A 223 -25.57 -22.78 -13.50
CA ARG A 223 -26.76 -23.25 -12.76
C ARG A 223 -26.61 -23.09 -11.22
N VAL A 224 -25.38 -23.13 -10.71
CA VAL A 224 -25.08 -23.00 -9.26
C VAL A 224 -24.67 -21.57 -8.92
N LEU A 225 -23.82 -20.95 -9.74
CA LEU A 225 -23.27 -19.63 -9.47
C LEU A 225 -24.32 -18.51 -9.59
N PHE A 226 -25.28 -18.63 -10.47
CA PHE A 226 -26.32 -17.60 -10.65
C PHE A 226 -27.25 -17.48 -9.43
N PRO A 227 -27.90 -18.57 -8.94
CA PRO A 227 -28.74 -18.48 -7.75
C PRO A 227 -27.93 -18.18 -6.49
N ALA A 228 -26.72 -18.74 -6.36
CA ALA A 228 -25.83 -18.44 -5.22
C ALA A 228 -25.41 -16.95 -5.21
N GLY A 229 -25.02 -16.41 -6.36
CA GLY A 229 -24.70 -15.00 -6.50
C GLY A 229 -25.88 -14.08 -6.21
N GLY A 230 -27.08 -14.46 -6.67
CA GLY A 230 -28.31 -13.72 -6.36
C GLY A 230 -28.64 -13.71 -4.86
N ALA A 231 -28.53 -14.87 -4.20
CA ALA A 231 -28.74 -14.98 -2.75
C ALA A 231 -27.70 -14.18 -1.95
N MET A 232 -26.43 -14.26 -2.35
CA MET A 232 -25.35 -13.47 -1.73
C MET A 232 -25.55 -11.97 -1.93
N LEU A 233 -26.00 -11.55 -3.11
CA LEU A 233 -26.27 -10.15 -3.40
C LEU A 233 -27.41 -9.64 -2.51
N PHE A 234 -28.52 -10.37 -2.42
CA PHE A 234 -29.65 -10.02 -1.58
C PHE A 234 -29.25 -9.90 -0.12
N LEU A 235 -28.58 -10.93 0.44
CA LEU A 235 -28.10 -10.90 1.81
C LEU A 235 -27.10 -9.77 2.05
N GLY A 236 -26.19 -9.53 1.11
CA GLY A 236 -25.20 -8.45 1.16
C GLY A 236 -25.88 -7.09 1.24
N VAL A 237 -26.87 -6.82 0.40
CA VAL A 237 -27.62 -5.54 0.42
C VAL A 237 -28.39 -5.39 1.73
N VAL A 238 -29.03 -6.43 2.25
CA VAL A 238 -29.73 -6.39 3.55
C VAL A 238 -28.76 -6.03 4.66
N LEU A 239 -27.55 -6.63 4.68
CA LEU A 239 -26.53 -6.33 5.69
C LEU A 239 -25.97 -4.91 5.54
N LEU A 240 -25.81 -4.40 4.31
CA LEU A 240 -25.39 -3.02 4.06
C LEU A 240 -26.40 -2.02 4.63
N VAL A 241 -27.69 -2.26 4.36
CA VAL A 241 -28.76 -1.40 4.88
C VAL A 241 -28.84 -1.50 6.41
N ALA A 242 -28.71 -2.70 6.98
CA ALA A 242 -28.73 -2.90 8.44
C ALA A 242 -27.49 -2.30 9.15
N GLY A 243 -26.34 -2.24 8.48
CA GLY A 243 -25.10 -1.71 9.02
C GLY A 243 -24.95 -0.19 8.83
N GLY A 244 -25.13 0.31 7.61
CA GLY A 244 -24.87 1.71 7.25
C GLY A 244 -26.04 2.46 6.65
N GLY A 245 -27.25 1.87 6.60
CA GLY A 245 -28.39 2.46 5.93
C GLY A 245 -28.11 2.71 4.44
N ILE A 246 -28.59 3.83 3.91
CA ILE A 246 -28.33 4.26 2.53
C ILE A 246 -26.84 4.53 2.31
N GLY A 247 -26.15 5.07 3.32
CA GLY A 247 -24.69 5.31 3.29
C GLY A 247 -23.90 4.03 3.05
N GLY A 248 -24.27 2.93 3.69
CA GLY A 248 -23.65 1.61 3.49
C GLY A 248 -23.77 1.11 2.05
N VAL A 249 -24.93 1.32 1.42
CA VAL A 249 -25.13 0.96 0.02
C VAL A 249 -24.26 1.81 -0.91
N ILE A 250 -24.14 3.11 -0.65
CA ILE A 250 -23.26 4.02 -1.42
C ILE A 250 -21.80 3.59 -1.26
N GLU A 251 -21.35 3.22 -0.05
CA GLU A 251 -20.00 2.69 0.17
C GLU A 251 -19.77 1.36 -0.57
N GLY A 252 -20.79 0.50 -0.63
CA GLY A 252 -20.78 -0.74 -1.41
C GLY A 252 -20.50 -0.47 -2.89
N LEU A 253 -21.23 0.45 -3.49
CA LEU A 253 -21.02 0.89 -4.87
C LEU A 253 -19.62 1.52 -5.06
N GLY A 254 -19.20 2.34 -4.11
CA GLY A 254 -17.86 2.92 -4.09
C GLY A 254 -16.74 1.86 -4.07
N SER A 255 -16.97 0.70 -3.45
CA SER A 255 -16.02 -0.40 -3.43
C SER A 255 -15.78 -1.02 -4.79
N VAL A 256 -16.81 -1.08 -5.65
CA VAL A 256 -16.66 -1.49 -7.06
C VAL A 256 -15.81 -0.49 -7.83
N GLY A 257 -16.07 0.82 -7.66
CA GLY A 257 -15.22 1.89 -8.23
C GLY A 257 -13.77 1.81 -7.79
N ASN A 258 -13.53 1.47 -6.52
CA ASN A 258 -12.18 1.27 -5.99
C ASN A 258 -11.46 0.10 -6.68
N ILE A 259 -12.15 -1.02 -6.95
CA ILE A 259 -11.57 -2.15 -7.70
C ILE A 259 -11.20 -1.73 -9.13
N LEU A 260 -12.09 -0.99 -9.81
CA LEU A 260 -11.82 -0.49 -11.16
C LEU A 260 -10.63 0.48 -11.20
N SER A 261 -10.35 1.21 -10.12
CA SER A 261 -9.18 2.09 -10.02
C SER A 261 -7.85 1.36 -10.17
N TYR A 262 -7.81 0.02 -9.96
CA TYR A 262 -6.60 -0.78 -10.15
C TYR A 262 -6.22 -1.02 -11.63
N VAL A 263 -7.11 -0.73 -12.58
CA VAL A 263 -6.75 -0.68 -14.01
C VAL A 263 -5.56 0.26 -14.25
N ARG A 264 -5.34 1.21 -13.37
CA ARG A 264 -4.19 2.12 -13.39
C ARG A 264 -2.84 1.37 -13.36
N ILE A 265 -2.75 0.20 -12.73
CA ILE A 265 -1.53 -0.62 -12.72
C ILE A 265 -1.20 -1.03 -14.16
N ALA A 266 -2.21 -1.54 -14.88
CA ALA A 266 -2.06 -1.89 -16.29
C ALA A 266 -1.75 -0.67 -17.17
N ALA A 267 -2.49 0.43 -16.98
CA ALA A 267 -2.36 1.62 -17.81
C ALA A 267 -0.96 2.25 -17.73
N ILE A 268 -0.43 2.40 -16.52
CA ILE A 268 0.90 2.99 -16.32
C ILE A 268 1.99 2.03 -16.81
N GLY A 269 1.84 0.74 -16.52
CA GLY A 269 2.78 -0.26 -16.98
C GLY A 269 2.85 -0.33 -18.50
N LEU A 270 1.70 -0.32 -19.16
CA LEU A 270 1.62 -0.31 -20.61
C LEU A 270 2.20 0.98 -21.22
N SER A 271 1.92 2.14 -20.62
CA SER A 271 2.48 3.42 -21.07
C SER A 271 4.01 3.43 -21.02
N SER A 272 4.60 2.90 -19.93
CA SER A 272 6.05 2.79 -19.77
C SER A 272 6.66 1.85 -20.82
N ALA A 273 6.04 0.69 -21.06
CA ALA A 273 6.49 -0.27 -22.06
C ALA A 273 6.45 0.31 -23.47
N ILE A 274 5.33 0.97 -23.84
CA ILE A 274 5.18 1.60 -25.16
C ILE A 274 6.22 2.70 -25.34
N LEU A 275 6.45 3.53 -24.33
CA LEU A 275 7.41 4.63 -24.40
C LEU A 275 8.85 4.11 -24.60
N ALA A 276 9.21 3.01 -23.94
CA ALA A 276 10.49 2.34 -24.14
C ALA A 276 10.63 1.77 -25.57
N MET A 277 9.57 1.13 -26.11
CA MET A 277 9.58 0.65 -27.50
C MET A 277 9.68 1.79 -28.52
N VAL A 278 9.06 2.93 -28.25
CA VAL A 278 9.18 4.13 -29.12
C VAL A 278 10.64 4.59 -29.20
N ALA A 279 11.39 4.54 -28.08
CA ALA A 279 12.81 4.86 -28.08
C ALA A 279 13.61 3.93 -29.04
N SER A 280 13.34 2.62 -28.98
CA SER A 280 13.97 1.66 -29.90
C SER A 280 13.60 1.92 -31.36
N LYS A 281 12.34 2.23 -31.65
CA LYS A 281 11.87 2.56 -33.02
C LYS A 281 12.54 3.80 -33.61
N PHE A 282 12.86 4.81 -32.80
CA PHE A 282 13.60 5.97 -33.28
C PHE A 282 15.02 5.60 -33.74
N VAL A 283 15.68 4.67 -33.06
CA VAL A 283 16.98 4.13 -33.51
C VAL A 283 16.83 3.37 -34.83
N ASP A 284 15.75 2.61 -35.00
CA ASP A 284 15.49 1.88 -36.27
C ASP A 284 15.29 2.86 -37.46
N ILE A 285 14.58 3.95 -37.25
CA ILE A 285 14.26 4.94 -38.31
C ILE A 285 15.46 5.83 -38.66
N LEU A 286 16.16 6.32 -37.62
CA LEU A 286 17.25 7.30 -37.79
C LEU A 286 18.63 6.63 -37.94
N GLY A 287 18.66 5.30 -37.87
CA GLY A 287 19.90 4.52 -37.83
C GLY A 287 20.67 4.72 -36.51
N VAL A 288 21.80 4.03 -36.39
CA VAL A 288 22.74 4.16 -35.27
C VAL A 288 23.56 5.45 -35.47
N SER A 289 22.87 6.58 -35.62
CA SER A 289 23.45 7.92 -35.74
C SER A 289 23.50 8.59 -34.35
N VAL A 290 24.40 9.56 -34.21
CA VAL A 290 24.49 10.36 -32.98
C VAL A 290 23.14 10.98 -32.61
N PHE A 291 22.39 11.46 -33.59
CA PHE A 291 21.08 12.05 -33.39
C PHE A 291 20.01 11.03 -32.97
N GLY A 292 19.99 9.83 -33.61
CA GLY A 292 19.09 8.75 -33.24
C GLY A 292 19.33 8.26 -31.82
N ILE A 293 20.60 8.07 -31.44
CA ILE A 293 20.96 7.67 -30.06
C ILE A 293 20.58 8.75 -29.05
N PHE A 294 20.79 10.03 -29.37
CA PHE A 294 20.43 11.13 -28.48
C PHE A 294 18.93 11.18 -28.22
N ILE A 295 18.09 11.02 -29.24
CA ILE A 295 16.63 10.98 -29.09
C ILE A 295 16.20 9.77 -28.24
N ALA A 296 16.72 8.58 -28.56
CA ALA A 296 16.37 7.37 -27.81
C ALA A 296 16.75 7.49 -26.33
N LEU A 297 17.96 8.00 -26.03
CA LEU A 297 18.40 8.23 -24.67
C LEU A 297 17.50 9.25 -23.94
N SER A 298 17.12 10.32 -24.63
CA SER A 298 16.21 11.33 -24.06
C SER A 298 14.86 10.74 -23.69
N ILE A 299 14.31 9.87 -24.55
CA ILE A 299 13.05 9.16 -24.27
C ILE A 299 13.22 8.18 -23.10
N HIS A 300 14.33 7.44 -23.02
CA HIS A 300 14.59 6.54 -21.89
C HIS A 300 14.76 7.29 -20.57
N VAL A 301 15.42 8.45 -20.55
CA VAL A 301 15.53 9.31 -19.36
C VAL A 301 14.16 9.83 -18.96
N LEU A 302 13.34 10.29 -19.91
CA LEU A 302 11.97 10.71 -19.63
C LEU A 302 11.15 9.56 -19.04
N ASN A 303 11.19 8.38 -19.66
CA ASN A 303 10.48 7.20 -19.17
C ASN A 303 10.95 6.79 -17.78
N PHE A 304 12.25 6.84 -17.49
CA PHE A 304 12.81 6.57 -16.17
C PHE A 304 12.21 7.49 -15.10
N VAL A 305 12.15 8.80 -15.37
CA VAL A 305 11.57 9.77 -14.42
C VAL A 305 10.07 9.55 -14.25
N LEU A 306 9.33 9.31 -15.35
CA LEU A 306 7.90 9.04 -15.30
C LEU A 306 7.59 7.71 -14.59
N ALA A 307 8.38 6.66 -14.83
CA ALA A 307 8.24 5.38 -14.16
C ALA A 307 8.51 5.50 -12.65
N LEU A 308 9.54 6.25 -12.25
CA LEU A 308 9.89 6.46 -10.84
C LEU A 308 8.79 7.23 -10.10
N ALA A 309 8.41 8.40 -10.62
CA ALA A 309 7.43 9.26 -9.98
C ALA A 309 6.01 8.69 -10.09
N GLY A 310 5.63 8.20 -11.28
CA GLY A 310 4.29 7.68 -11.55
C GLY A 310 3.97 6.43 -10.74
N SER A 311 4.85 5.42 -10.76
CA SER A 311 4.62 4.18 -10.01
C SER A 311 4.50 4.43 -8.50
N GLY A 312 5.35 5.31 -7.95
CA GLY A 312 5.32 5.68 -6.55
C GLY A 312 4.02 6.39 -6.15
N LEU A 313 3.65 7.44 -6.87
CA LEU A 313 2.43 8.23 -6.58
C LEU A 313 1.16 7.40 -6.75
N HIS A 314 1.06 6.64 -7.81
CA HIS A 314 -0.15 5.86 -8.09
C HIS A 314 -0.27 4.64 -7.16
N SER A 315 0.83 3.99 -6.80
CA SER A 315 0.82 2.94 -5.77
C SER A 315 0.42 3.50 -4.40
N ALA A 316 0.96 4.67 -4.00
CA ALA A 316 0.56 5.33 -2.76
C ALA A 316 -0.95 5.64 -2.75
N ARG A 317 -1.50 6.16 -3.85
CA ARG A 317 -2.92 6.45 -3.96
C ARG A 317 -3.79 5.20 -3.78
N LEU A 318 -3.41 4.07 -4.42
CA LEU A 318 -4.14 2.81 -4.25
C LEU A 318 -4.19 2.36 -2.78
N HIS A 319 -3.13 2.63 -2.02
CA HIS A 319 -3.11 2.34 -0.59
C HIS A 319 -3.98 3.31 0.22
N TYR A 320 -3.84 4.61 0.01
CA TYR A 320 -4.53 5.61 0.83
C TYR A 320 -6.05 5.64 0.58
N VAL A 321 -6.46 5.60 -0.68
CA VAL A 321 -7.85 5.82 -1.06
C VAL A 321 -8.62 4.50 -1.11
N GLU A 322 -8.10 3.54 -1.87
CA GLU A 322 -8.84 2.33 -2.20
C GLU A 322 -8.74 1.26 -1.10
N PHE A 323 -7.60 1.15 -0.40
CA PHE A 323 -7.36 0.12 0.60
C PHE A 323 -7.58 0.62 2.03
N MET A 324 -6.80 1.62 2.47
CA MET A 324 -6.86 2.11 3.85
C MET A 324 -8.20 2.75 4.17
N GLY A 325 -8.86 3.38 3.20
CA GLY A 325 -10.21 3.92 3.35
C GLY A 325 -11.26 2.89 3.81
N LYS A 326 -10.96 1.57 3.77
CA LYS A 326 -11.86 0.51 4.20
C LYS A 326 -11.82 0.21 5.70
N PHE A 327 -10.72 0.53 6.38
CA PHE A 327 -10.54 0.17 7.80
C PHE A 327 -9.78 1.21 8.63
N TYR A 328 -9.09 2.16 7.99
CA TYR A 328 -8.23 3.09 8.68
C TYR A 328 -9.01 4.33 9.15
N GLU A 329 -8.86 4.66 10.41
CA GLU A 329 -9.32 5.93 10.99
C GLU A 329 -8.12 6.69 11.55
N GLY A 330 -7.79 7.81 10.93
CA GLY A 330 -6.73 8.71 11.33
C GLY A 330 -7.17 9.66 12.47
N ASN A 331 -7.72 9.12 13.54
CA ASN A 331 -8.20 9.90 14.69
C ASN A 331 -7.25 9.86 15.89
N GLY A 332 -6.09 9.20 15.75
CA GLY A 332 -5.10 9.12 16.82
C GLY A 332 -4.35 10.42 17.05
N ARG A 333 -3.70 10.50 18.20
CA ARG A 333 -2.79 11.59 18.57
C ARG A 333 -1.34 11.12 18.50
N ASP A 334 -0.46 11.98 18.02
CA ASP A 334 0.98 11.67 17.98
C ASP A 334 1.55 11.52 19.40
N TYR A 335 2.33 10.47 19.60
CA TYR A 335 3.09 10.30 20.82
C TYR A 335 4.30 11.24 20.82
N VAL A 336 4.21 12.31 21.60
CA VAL A 336 5.32 13.22 21.83
C VAL A 336 5.90 12.92 23.21
N PRO A 337 7.08 12.25 23.29
CA PRO A 337 7.70 11.93 24.57
C PRO A 337 8.03 13.20 25.34
N PHE A 338 7.78 13.19 26.67
CA PHE A 338 8.22 14.26 27.54
C PHE A 338 9.74 14.37 27.48
N SER A 339 10.23 15.47 26.93
CA SER A 339 11.66 15.74 26.81
C SER A 339 11.96 17.15 27.27
N ARG A 340 13.16 17.34 27.80
CA ARG A 340 13.65 18.68 28.18
C ARG A 340 13.69 19.53 26.90
N ARG A 341 12.89 20.60 26.83
CA ARG A 341 13.01 21.57 25.74
C ARG A 341 14.45 22.08 25.72
N ARG A 342 15.21 21.79 24.67
CA ARG A 342 16.44 22.52 24.39
C ARG A 342 16.00 23.99 24.25
N ARG A 343 16.40 24.85 25.17
CA ARG A 343 16.33 26.28 24.94
C ARG A 343 17.11 26.55 23.66
N THR A 344 16.43 26.72 22.57
CA THR A 344 17.01 27.41 21.42
C THR A 344 17.26 28.82 21.93
N THR A 345 18.54 29.12 22.22
CA THR A 345 19.01 30.47 22.46
C THR A 345 18.74 31.26 21.18
N ILE A 346 17.58 31.88 21.14
CA ILE A 346 17.34 32.96 20.19
C ILE A 346 18.14 34.15 20.74
N TRP A 347 19.41 34.21 20.40
CA TRP A 347 20.19 35.42 20.48
C TRP A 347 20.56 35.83 19.06
N LYS A 348 19.85 36.87 18.64
CA LYS A 348 19.96 37.79 17.51
C LYS A 348 19.36 37.38 16.20
#